data_98a1f784fd34ea4598e6f02125afbfbc
#
_entry.id   98a1f784fd34ea4598e6f02125afbfbc
#
_cell.length_a   1.000
_cell.length_b   1.000
_cell.length_c   1.000
_cell.angle_alpha   90.00
_cell.angle_beta   90.00
_cell.angle_gamma   90.00
#
_symmetry.space_group_name_H-M   'P 1'
#
loop_
_entity.id
_entity.type
_entity.pdbx_description
1 polymer ?
#
loop_
_entity_poly.entity_id
_entity_poly.type
_entity_poly.pdbx_seq_one_letter_code
_entity_poly.pdbx_strand_id
1 'polypeptide(L)'
;MANLKEIRNRITSVSSTMQITSAMKMVSAAKLKKAQDAITAMRPYAEKLTELLQNLSATLEGEVGGAFTAQREVKKVLIVAVTSNRGLCGAFNTNVIKQAKLVADSYAGKQVDIFAIGKKGNDVLRKTNNVIEVQNTIFDQLTFENASDIAQQLMDKFVAGDYDKIEIVYNEFKNAATQIVRTQQFLPLAPIVGGEVVASDYIFEPSKEEIVLTLIPKSLKTQLYKSIRDSFAAEHGARMTAMHKATDNATELRDQLKLTYNKARQAAITNEILEIVGGAEALNN
;
A
#
# COMPACT_ATOMS: atom_id res chain seq x y z
N MET A 1 33.31 -24.88 -20.80
CA MET A 1 32.61 -25.72 -19.79
C MET A 1 32.25 -24.85 -18.59
N ALA A 2 31.05 -24.94 -18.05
CA ALA A 2 30.69 -24.16 -16.85
C ALA A 2 31.58 -24.59 -15.68
N ASN A 3 32.25 -23.63 -15.05
CA ASN A 3 33.15 -23.90 -13.95
C ASN A 3 32.37 -24.44 -12.75
N LEU A 4 32.69 -25.65 -12.29
CA LEU A 4 32.04 -26.29 -11.13
C LEU A 4 32.00 -25.39 -9.89
N LYS A 5 33.03 -24.58 -9.70
CA LYS A 5 33.12 -23.57 -8.62
C LYS A 5 32.03 -22.48 -8.79
N GLU A 6 31.78 -22.04 -10.00
CA GLU A 6 30.75 -21.04 -10.31
C GLU A 6 29.35 -21.58 -10.01
N ILE A 7 29.04 -22.82 -10.47
CA ILE A 7 27.74 -23.42 -10.20
C ILE A 7 27.53 -23.63 -8.70
N ARG A 8 28.54 -24.03 -7.95
CA ARG A 8 28.50 -24.16 -6.50
C ARG A 8 28.20 -22.82 -5.83
N ASN A 9 28.87 -21.75 -6.25
CA ASN A 9 28.63 -20.41 -5.72
C ASN A 9 27.19 -19.94 -6.01
N ARG A 10 26.67 -20.23 -7.20
CA ARG A 10 25.26 -19.94 -7.55
C ARG A 10 24.28 -20.70 -6.66
N ILE A 11 24.53 -22.00 -6.41
CA ILE A 11 23.69 -22.80 -5.49
C ILE A 11 23.66 -22.17 -4.10
N THR A 12 24.81 -21.74 -3.58
CA THR A 12 24.89 -21.10 -2.26
C THR A 12 24.11 -19.77 -2.24
N SER A 13 24.29 -18.92 -3.25
CA SER A 13 23.58 -17.63 -3.35
C SER A 13 22.06 -17.81 -3.44
N VAL A 14 21.60 -18.75 -4.26
CA VAL A 14 20.18 -19.04 -4.40
C VAL A 14 19.61 -19.63 -3.10
N SER A 15 20.36 -20.51 -2.41
CA SER A 15 19.95 -21.04 -1.11
C SER A 15 19.81 -19.96 -0.04
N SER A 16 20.74 -18.99 -0.01
CA SER A 16 20.63 -17.82 0.89
C SER A 16 19.44 -16.95 0.54
N THR A 17 19.19 -16.71 -0.73
CA THR A 17 18.01 -15.94 -1.19
C THR A 17 16.71 -16.62 -0.77
N MET A 18 16.62 -17.94 -0.91
CA MET A 18 15.46 -18.73 -0.47
C MET A 18 15.21 -18.59 1.04
N GLN A 19 16.25 -18.64 1.87
CA GLN A 19 16.13 -18.45 3.32
C GLN A 19 15.66 -17.03 3.67
N ILE A 20 16.22 -16.01 3.02
CA ILE A 20 15.85 -14.61 3.24
C ILE A 20 14.39 -14.37 2.85
N THR A 21 13.97 -14.83 1.65
CA THR A 21 12.59 -14.62 1.19
C THR A 21 11.58 -15.37 2.06
N SER A 22 11.93 -16.57 2.54
CA SER A 22 11.11 -17.33 3.50
C SER A 22 10.95 -16.59 4.83
N ALA A 23 12.03 -16.02 5.38
CA ALA A 23 11.97 -15.21 6.59
C ALA A 23 11.11 -13.94 6.38
N MET A 24 11.27 -13.25 5.23
CA MET A 24 10.46 -12.07 4.89
C MET A 24 8.98 -12.41 4.72
N LYS A 25 8.63 -13.59 4.19
CA LYS A 25 7.25 -14.09 4.13
C LYS A 25 6.67 -14.21 5.53
N MET A 26 7.38 -14.84 6.48
CA MET A 26 6.90 -15.02 7.86
C MET A 26 6.70 -13.68 8.58
N VAL A 27 7.64 -12.76 8.46
CA VAL A 27 7.51 -11.41 9.05
C VAL A 27 6.32 -10.66 8.45
N SER A 28 6.12 -10.76 7.13
CA SER A 28 4.98 -10.10 6.46
C SER A 28 3.65 -10.71 6.90
N ALA A 29 3.57 -12.02 7.08
CA ALA A 29 2.37 -12.71 7.59
C ALA A 29 2.02 -12.24 9.02
N ALA A 30 3.01 -12.13 9.91
CA ALA A 30 2.78 -11.64 11.28
C ALA A 30 2.28 -10.18 11.29
N LYS A 31 2.87 -9.31 10.46
CA LYS A 31 2.43 -7.92 10.33
C LYS A 31 1.05 -7.80 9.68
N LEU A 32 0.74 -8.64 8.69
CA LEU A 32 -0.58 -8.72 8.08
C LEU A 32 -1.63 -9.08 9.12
N LYS A 33 -1.40 -10.13 9.92
CA LYS A 33 -2.33 -10.53 10.98
C LYS A 33 -2.61 -9.37 11.94
N LYS A 34 -1.56 -8.72 12.46
CA LYS A 34 -1.72 -7.57 13.35
C LYS A 34 -2.50 -6.42 12.69
N ALA A 35 -2.30 -6.17 11.39
CA ALA A 35 -3.03 -5.16 10.65
C ALA A 35 -4.51 -5.53 10.50
N GLN A 36 -4.82 -6.80 10.17
CA GLN A 36 -6.20 -7.30 10.06
C GLN A 36 -6.94 -7.21 11.39
N ASP A 37 -6.33 -7.64 12.50
CA ASP A 37 -6.92 -7.55 13.82
C ASP A 37 -7.29 -6.09 14.16
N ALA A 38 -6.40 -5.13 13.84
CA ALA A 38 -6.65 -3.71 14.05
C ALA A 38 -7.76 -3.13 13.15
N ILE A 39 -7.85 -3.55 11.88
CA ILE A 39 -8.94 -3.14 10.97
C ILE A 39 -10.27 -3.68 11.48
N THR A 40 -10.32 -4.95 11.89
CA THR A 40 -11.54 -5.57 12.39
C THR A 40 -12.05 -4.88 13.66
N ALA A 41 -11.13 -4.51 14.56
CA ALA A 41 -11.49 -3.77 15.79
C ALA A 41 -12.01 -2.35 15.51
N MET A 42 -11.51 -1.69 14.44
CA MET A 42 -11.91 -0.33 14.09
C MET A 42 -13.22 -0.27 13.29
N ARG A 43 -13.57 -1.33 12.55
CA ARG A 43 -14.70 -1.35 11.61
C ARG A 43 -16.03 -0.95 12.25
N PRO A 44 -16.45 -1.49 13.42
CA PRO A 44 -17.70 -1.12 14.05
C PRO A 44 -17.81 0.36 14.38
N TYR A 45 -16.69 0.96 14.84
CA TYR A 45 -16.64 2.38 15.15
C TYR A 45 -16.79 3.25 13.88
N ALA A 46 -16.07 2.91 12.81
CA ALA A 46 -16.13 3.65 11.55
C ALA A 46 -17.51 3.56 10.88
N GLU A 47 -18.12 2.38 10.93
CA GLU A 47 -19.46 2.14 10.40
C GLU A 47 -20.51 2.95 11.18
N LYS A 48 -20.44 2.91 12.52
CA LYS A 48 -21.39 3.64 13.36
C LYS A 48 -21.23 5.16 13.25
N LEU A 49 -20.00 5.63 13.09
CA LEU A 49 -19.75 7.06 12.86
C LEU A 49 -20.34 7.53 11.52
N THR A 50 -20.22 6.72 10.48
CA THR A 50 -20.78 7.01 9.15
C THR A 50 -22.33 7.02 9.23
N GLU A 51 -22.92 6.04 9.88
CA GLU A 51 -24.38 5.93 10.11
C GLU A 51 -24.92 7.17 10.86
N LEU A 52 -24.25 7.56 11.94
CA LEU A 52 -24.62 8.74 12.71
C LEU A 52 -24.57 10.03 11.88
N LEU A 53 -23.52 10.20 11.08
CA LEU A 53 -23.40 11.35 10.19
C LEU A 53 -24.48 11.36 9.10
N GLN A 54 -24.81 10.21 8.52
CA GLN A 54 -25.88 10.09 7.54
C GLN A 54 -27.23 10.45 8.14
N ASN A 55 -27.56 9.91 9.30
CA ASN A 55 -28.83 10.18 10.00
C ASN A 55 -28.95 11.64 10.41
N LEU A 56 -27.89 12.24 10.96
CA LEU A 56 -27.88 13.65 11.35
C LEU A 56 -28.02 14.58 10.14
N SER A 57 -27.27 14.33 9.07
CA SER A 57 -27.32 15.16 7.85
C SER A 57 -28.68 15.09 7.16
N ALA A 58 -29.36 13.93 7.21
CA ALA A 58 -30.71 13.78 6.64
C ALA A 58 -31.78 14.55 7.42
N THR A 59 -31.53 14.88 8.70
CA THR A 59 -32.48 15.60 9.57
C THR A 59 -32.27 17.10 9.64
N LEU A 60 -31.20 17.60 9.03
CA LEU A 60 -30.86 19.03 9.03
C LEU A 60 -31.20 19.64 7.66
N GLU A 61 -32.07 20.65 7.65
CA GLU A 61 -32.37 21.44 6.48
C GLU A 61 -31.27 22.53 6.33
N GLY A 62 -30.55 22.51 5.19
CA GLY A 62 -29.54 23.51 4.88
C GLY A 62 -28.13 22.97 4.66
N GLU A 63 -27.16 23.85 4.45
CA GLU A 63 -25.73 23.50 4.28
C GLU A 63 -25.11 23.07 5.62
N VAL A 64 -25.35 21.84 6.02
CA VAL A 64 -24.78 21.29 7.23
C VAL A 64 -23.42 20.66 6.91
N GLY A 65 -22.38 21.25 7.45
CA GLY A 65 -21.00 20.75 7.26
C GLY A 65 -19.97 21.87 7.18
N GLY A 66 -20.42 23.11 7.17
CA GLY A 66 -19.53 24.28 7.20
C GLY A 66 -18.50 24.29 6.06
N ALA A 67 -17.27 24.66 6.39
CA ALA A 67 -16.19 24.80 5.41
C ALA A 67 -15.84 23.49 4.66
N PHE A 68 -16.15 22.30 5.21
CA PHE A 68 -15.77 21.00 4.62
C PHE A 68 -16.72 20.48 3.54
N THR A 69 -17.92 21.07 3.42
CA THR A 69 -18.92 20.72 2.38
C THR A 69 -18.95 21.74 1.25
N ALA A 70 -18.28 22.88 1.41
CA ALA A 70 -18.27 23.95 0.43
C ALA A 70 -17.76 23.46 -0.93
N GLN A 71 -18.66 23.37 -1.91
CA GLN A 71 -18.28 23.07 -3.29
C GLN A 71 -17.80 24.33 -3.98
N ARG A 72 -16.57 24.28 -4.49
CA ARG A 72 -15.91 25.36 -5.24
C ARG A 72 -15.66 24.91 -6.67
N GLU A 73 -15.47 25.86 -7.58
CA GLU A 73 -14.94 25.54 -8.90
C GLU A 73 -13.54 24.93 -8.74
N VAL A 74 -13.36 23.69 -9.22
CA VAL A 74 -12.12 22.94 -9.03
C VAL A 74 -11.03 23.51 -9.93
N LYS A 75 -10.08 24.24 -9.35
CA LYS A 75 -8.87 24.80 -9.98
C LYS A 75 -7.60 24.12 -9.49
N LYS A 76 -7.56 23.78 -8.20
CA LYS A 76 -6.41 23.16 -7.54
C LYS A 76 -6.82 21.85 -6.86
N VAL A 77 -6.13 20.79 -7.19
CA VAL A 77 -6.40 19.44 -6.68
C VAL A 77 -5.18 18.90 -5.95
N LEU A 78 -5.39 18.31 -4.78
CA LEU A 78 -4.38 17.59 -4.04
C LEU A 78 -4.68 16.08 -4.06
N ILE A 79 -3.73 15.29 -4.53
CA ILE A 79 -3.82 13.83 -4.54
C ILE A 79 -2.95 13.26 -3.43
N VAL A 80 -3.56 12.60 -2.46
CA VAL A 80 -2.87 11.89 -1.38
C VAL A 80 -2.59 10.47 -1.84
N ALA A 81 -1.34 10.16 -2.18
CA ALA A 81 -0.94 8.84 -2.67
C ALA A 81 -0.34 7.98 -1.54
N VAL A 82 -1.04 6.93 -1.14
CA VAL A 82 -0.62 6.03 -0.05
C VAL A 82 0.15 4.84 -0.59
N THR A 83 1.47 4.86 -0.40
CA THR A 83 2.41 3.82 -0.83
C THR A 83 3.22 3.29 0.34
N SER A 84 4.10 2.32 0.11
CA SER A 84 4.98 1.78 1.16
C SER A 84 6.33 2.49 1.23
N ASN A 85 7.02 2.33 2.37
CA ASN A 85 8.41 2.73 2.52
C ASN A 85 9.39 1.74 1.87
N ARG A 86 9.02 0.46 1.78
CA ARG A 86 9.90 -0.63 1.32
C ARG A 86 9.32 -1.30 0.07
N GLY A 87 10.20 -1.75 -0.83
CA GLY A 87 9.82 -2.52 -2.01
C GLY A 87 9.49 -3.99 -1.72
N LEU A 88 9.57 -4.80 -2.75
CA LEU A 88 9.33 -6.26 -2.74
C LEU A 88 7.90 -6.65 -2.34
N CYS A 89 6.93 -5.80 -2.63
CA CYS A 89 5.50 -6.03 -2.40
C CYS A 89 4.71 -6.21 -3.71
N GLY A 90 5.34 -6.84 -4.71
CA GLY A 90 4.72 -7.05 -6.03
C GLY A 90 4.31 -5.74 -6.70
N ALA A 91 3.11 -5.69 -7.25
CA ALA A 91 2.57 -4.54 -7.97
C ALA A 91 1.93 -3.47 -7.04
N PHE A 92 1.95 -3.65 -5.72
CA PHE A 92 1.31 -2.77 -4.75
C PHE A 92 1.60 -1.28 -4.98
N ASN A 93 2.88 -0.89 -5.01
CA ASN A 93 3.28 0.51 -5.22
C ASN A 93 2.98 0.98 -6.64
N THR A 94 3.29 0.15 -7.63
CA THR A 94 3.11 0.49 -9.06
C THR A 94 1.64 0.78 -9.38
N ASN A 95 0.72 0.04 -8.79
CA ASN A 95 -0.70 0.22 -9.01
C ASN A 95 -1.20 1.57 -8.45
N VAL A 96 -0.81 1.93 -7.21
CA VAL A 96 -1.14 3.25 -6.64
C VAL A 96 -0.54 4.38 -7.46
N ILE A 97 0.74 4.25 -7.85
CA ILE A 97 1.42 5.28 -8.64
C ILE A 97 0.75 5.46 -10.01
N LYS A 98 0.38 4.37 -10.69
CA LYS A 98 -0.37 4.45 -11.95
C LYS A 98 -1.71 5.14 -11.77
N GLN A 99 -2.45 4.75 -10.73
CA GLN A 99 -3.76 5.35 -10.45
C GLN A 99 -3.64 6.83 -10.10
N ALA A 100 -2.66 7.21 -9.28
CA ALA A 100 -2.43 8.61 -8.93
C ALA A 100 -2.11 9.47 -10.18
N LYS A 101 -1.36 8.93 -11.15
CA LYS A 101 -1.10 9.60 -12.43
C LYS A 101 -2.37 9.70 -13.27
N LEU A 102 -3.15 8.62 -13.39
CA LEU A 102 -4.43 8.64 -14.12
C LEU A 102 -5.40 9.67 -13.53
N VAL A 103 -5.45 9.76 -12.20
CA VAL A 103 -6.25 10.79 -11.51
C VAL A 103 -5.69 12.18 -11.82
N ALA A 104 -4.38 12.39 -11.78
CA ALA A 104 -3.77 13.66 -12.12
C ALA A 104 -4.06 14.06 -13.58
N ASP A 105 -3.96 13.12 -14.52
CA ASP A 105 -4.26 13.34 -15.93
C ASP A 105 -5.74 13.67 -16.17
N SER A 106 -6.66 13.15 -15.35
CA SER A 106 -8.09 13.49 -15.44
C SER A 106 -8.40 14.96 -15.09
N TYR A 107 -7.48 15.64 -14.41
CA TYR A 107 -7.55 17.06 -14.10
C TYR A 107 -6.67 17.92 -15.02
N ALA A 108 -6.48 17.51 -16.28
CA ALA A 108 -5.71 18.25 -17.27
C ALA A 108 -6.19 19.73 -17.36
N GLY A 109 -5.24 20.67 -17.34
CA GLY A 109 -5.52 22.11 -17.34
C GLY A 109 -5.76 22.71 -15.94
N LYS A 110 -5.71 21.91 -14.86
CA LYS A 110 -5.78 22.35 -13.47
C LYS A 110 -4.44 22.17 -12.77
N GLN A 111 -4.22 22.89 -11.68
CA GLN A 111 -3.06 22.64 -10.85
C GLN A 111 -3.28 21.35 -10.05
N VAL A 112 -2.39 20.37 -10.21
CA VAL A 112 -2.44 19.09 -9.48
C VAL A 112 -1.14 18.90 -8.72
N ASP A 113 -1.26 18.83 -7.41
CA ASP A 113 -0.16 18.55 -6.51
C ASP A 113 -0.34 17.20 -5.82
N ILE A 114 0.77 16.61 -5.36
CA ILE A 114 0.76 15.31 -4.71
C ILE A 114 1.26 15.43 -3.27
N PHE A 115 0.54 14.83 -2.35
CA PHE A 115 0.96 14.54 -0.99
C PHE A 115 1.30 13.05 -0.91
N ALA A 116 2.58 12.72 -0.74
CA ALA A 116 3.02 11.33 -0.75
C ALA A 116 3.09 10.76 0.67
N ILE A 117 2.30 9.72 0.95
CA ILE A 117 2.48 8.89 2.14
C ILE A 117 3.27 7.65 1.72
N GLY A 118 4.52 7.56 2.23
CA GLY A 118 5.45 6.49 1.88
C GLY A 118 6.50 6.87 0.84
N LYS A 119 7.71 6.34 1.05
CA LYS A 119 8.90 6.67 0.27
C LYS A 119 8.78 6.27 -1.20
N LYS A 120 8.21 5.08 -1.49
CA LYS A 120 8.21 4.51 -2.85
C LYS A 120 7.34 5.29 -3.83
N GLY A 121 6.26 5.90 -3.36
CA GLY A 121 5.45 6.82 -4.16
C GLY A 121 6.23 8.08 -4.49
N ASN A 122 6.84 8.71 -3.49
CA ASN A 122 7.64 9.90 -3.67
C ASN A 122 8.80 9.67 -4.67
N ASP A 123 9.56 8.58 -4.54
CA ASP A 123 10.72 8.29 -5.40
C ASP A 123 10.38 8.30 -6.91
N VAL A 124 9.13 7.99 -7.25
CA VAL A 124 8.66 7.94 -8.63
C VAL A 124 7.86 9.18 -9.02
N LEU A 125 6.89 9.59 -8.19
CA LEU A 125 5.96 10.68 -8.50
C LEU A 125 6.65 12.05 -8.60
N ARG A 126 7.66 12.31 -7.77
CA ARG A 126 8.44 13.56 -7.82
C ARG A 126 9.16 13.81 -9.15
N LYS A 127 9.30 12.79 -10.00
CA LYS A 127 9.95 12.92 -11.31
C LYS A 127 9.03 13.49 -12.38
N THR A 128 7.72 13.36 -12.19
CA THR A 128 6.71 13.72 -13.21
C THR A 128 5.64 14.67 -12.68
N ASN A 129 5.50 14.78 -11.37
CA ASN A 129 4.46 15.57 -10.70
C ASN A 129 5.07 16.42 -9.59
N ASN A 130 4.39 17.48 -9.21
CA ASN A 130 4.78 18.32 -8.07
C ASN A 130 4.40 17.62 -6.76
N VAL A 131 5.39 17.12 -6.02
CA VAL A 131 5.18 16.52 -4.69
C VAL A 131 5.50 17.58 -3.64
N ILE A 132 4.46 18.08 -2.98
CA ILE A 132 4.56 19.17 -2.00
C ILE A 132 5.02 18.72 -0.62
N GLU A 133 4.66 17.48 -0.24
CA GLU A 133 4.98 16.93 1.08
C GLU A 133 5.12 15.42 1.05
N VAL A 134 5.95 14.89 1.95
CA VAL A 134 6.25 13.45 2.05
C VAL A 134 6.21 13.00 3.49
N GLN A 135 5.28 12.09 3.81
CA GLN A 135 5.14 11.48 5.13
C GLN A 135 5.63 10.03 5.12
N ASN A 136 6.85 9.81 5.61
CA ASN A 136 7.46 8.46 5.65
C ASN A 136 7.39 7.81 7.01
N THR A 137 7.36 8.60 8.09
CA THR A 137 7.48 8.14 9.48
C THR A 137 6.20 7.51 10.03
N ILE A 138 5.04 7.77 9.40
CA ILE A 138 3.74 7.25 9.86
C ILE A 138 3.70 5.73 10.00
N PHE A 139 4.46 5.01 9.17
CA PHE A 139 4.48 3.54 9.21
C PHE A 139 5.35 2.95 10.34
N ASP A 140 6.15 3.76 11.03
CA ASP A 140 6.93 3.34 12.19
C ASP A 140 6.02 3.20 13.42
N GLN A 141 5.06 4.13 13.56
CA GLN A 141 4.02 4.11 14.59
C GLN A 141 2.68 4.52 13.98
N LEU A 142 1.96 3.56 13.39
CA LEU A 142 0.66 3.80 12.78
C LEU A 142 -0.44 3.84 13.85
N THR A 143 -0.53 4.99 14.56
CA THR A 143 -1.57 5.31 15.53
C THR A 143 -2.65 6.20 14.92
N PHE A 144 -3.80 6.29 15.59
CA PHE A 144 -4.86 7.21 15.18
C PHE A 144 -4.42 8.68 15.30
N GLU A 145 -3.62 9.01 16.32
CA GLU A 145 -3.10 10.36 16.57
C GLU A 145 -2.23 10.82 15.39
N ASN A 146 -1.20 10.04 15.03
CA ASN A 146 -0.32 10.40 13.91
C ASN A 146 -1.06 10.54 12.57
N ALA A 147 -2.08 9.71 12.33
CA ALA A 147 -2.92 9.85 11.14
C ALA A 147 -3.86 11.06 11.22
N SER A 148 -4.34 11.39 12.43
CA SER A 148 -5.17 12.56 12.68
C SER A 148 -4.43 13.87 12.41
N ASP A 149 -3.14 13.94 12.73
CA ASP A 149 -2.31 15.12 12.45
C ASP A 149 -2.18 15.36 10.95
N ILE A 150 -1.97 14.30 10.17
CA ILE A 150 -1.96 14.39 8.71
C ILE A 150 -3.34 14.82 8.17
N ALA A 151 -4.41 14.23 8.70
CA ALA A 151 -5.77 14.62 8.30
C ALA A 151 -6.05 16.07 8.64
N GLN A 152 -5.59 16.56 9.79
CA GLN A 152 -5.74 17.97 10.18
C GLN A 152 -5.02 18.90 9.20
N GLN A 153 -3.78 18.60 8.83
CA GLN A 153 -3.04 19.37 7.82
C GLN A 153 -3.78 19.44 6.48
N LEU A 154 -4.37 18.32 6.04
CA LEU A 154 -5.15 18.29 4.79
C LEU A 154 -6.42 19.13 4.90
N MET A 155 -7.12 19.05 6.03
CA MET A 155 -8.31 19.85 6.32
C MET A 155 -7.99 21.35 6.35
N ASP A 156 -6.89 21.73 7.01
CA ASP A 156 -6.46 23.13 7.12
C ASP A 156 -6.13 23.71 5.73
N LYS A 157 -5.42 22.97 4.88
CA LYS A 157 -5.14 23.38 3.49
C LYS A 157 -6.42 23.56 2.66
N PHE A 158 -7.44 22.71 2.89
CA PHE A 158 -8.73 22.85 2.21
C PHE A 158 -9.51 24.08 2.70
N VAL A 159 -9.56 24.30 4.01
CA VAL A 159 -10.26 25.45 4.62
C VAL A 159 -9.59 26.77 4.23
N ALA A 160 -8.25 26.81 4.17
CA ALA A 160 -7.48 27.95 3.72
C ALA A 160 -7.70 28.29 2.23
N GLY A 161 -8.28 27.37 1.44
CA GLY A 161 -8.49 27.56 0.00
C GLY A 161 -7.25 27.28 -0.84
N ASP A 162 -6.23 26.61 -0.27
CA ASP A 162 -5.06 26.18 -1.02
C ASP A 162 -5.42 25.15 -2.07
N TYR A 163 -6.43 24.30 -1.78
CA TYR A 163 -6.98 23.27 -2.66
C TYR A 163 -8.50 23.26 -2.62
N ASP A 164 -9.10 23.05 -3.80
CA ASP A 164 -10.55 22.96 -3.98
C ASP A 164 -11.04 21.52 -3.87
N LYS A 165 -10.14 20.56 -4.09
CA LYS A 165 -10.45 19.13 -4.00
C LYS A 165 -9.26 18.33 -3.48
N ILE A 166 -9.53 17.36 -2.60
CA ILE A 166 -8.53 16.43 -2.06
C ILE A 166 -9.02 15.01 -2.30
N GLU A 167 -8.22 14.18 -2.96
CA GLU A 167 -8.51 12.78 -3.22
C GLU A 167 -7.44 11.87 -2.64
N ILE A 168 -7.84 10.74 -2.07
CA ILE A 168 -6.93 9.72 -1.53
C ILE A 168 -6.87 8.54 -2.49
N VAL A 169 -5.66 8.17 -2.91
CA VAL A 169 -5.40 6.98 -3.73
C VAL A 169 -4.64 5.97 -2.88
N TYR A 170 -5.26 4.81 -2.64
CA TYR A 170 -4.73 3.77 -1.77
C TYR A 170 -5.13 2.37 -2.23
N ASN A 171 -4.54 1.33 -1.65
CA ASN A 171 -4.96 -0.04 -1.86
C ASN A 171 -5.87 -0.49 -0.72
N GLU A 172 -7.13 -0.77 -1.03
CA GLU A 172 -8.05 -1.43 -0.12
C GLU A 172 -7.68 -2.92 0.02
N PHE A 173 -7.64 -3.39 1.25
CA PHE A 173 -7.36 -4.78 1.55
C PHE A 173 -8.61 -5.65 1.37
N LYS A 174 -8.64 -6.51 0.35
CA LYS A 174 -9.68 -7.53 0.17
C LYS A 174 -9.24 -8.87 0.78
N ASN A 175 -8.08 -9.35 0.39
CA ASN A 175 -7.42 -10.53 0.95
C ASN A 175 -5.90 -10.48 0.64
N ALA A 176 -5.13 -11.45 1.14
CA ALA A 176 -3.68 -11.48 0.97
C ALA A 176 -3.21 -11.52 -0.50
N ALA A 177 -4.02 -12.09 -1.40
CA ALA A 177 -3.69 -12.22 -2.82
C ALA A 177 -4.21 -11.05 -3.66
N THR A 178 -5.28 -10.37 -3.22
CA THR A 178 -5.99 -9.36 -4.02
C THR A 178 -6.08 -8.06 -3.24
N GLN A 179 -5.55 -6.99 -3.83
CA GLN A 179 -5.69 -5.62 -3.38
C GLN A 179 -6.47 -4.84 -4.45
N ILE A 180 -7.35 -3.95 -4.02
CA ILE A 180 -8.16 -3.12 -4.91
C ILE A 180 -7.68 -1.69 -4.78
N VAL A 181 -7.20 -1.10 -5.88
CA VAL A 181 -6.85 0.32 -5.88
C VAL A 181 -8.13 1.14 -5.82
N ARG A 182 -8.21 2.02 -4.84
CA ARG A 182 -9.32 2.95 -4.66
C ARG A 182 -8.85 4.38 -4.84
N THR A 183 -9.69 5.18 -5.48
CA THR A 183 -9.65 6.63 -5.45
C THR A 183 -10.88 7.08 -4.67
N GLN A 184 -10.66 7.76 -3.56
CA GLN A 184 -11.73 8.19 -2.67
C GLN A 184 -11.63 9.70 -2.47
N GLN A 185 -12.71 10.42 -2.71
CA GLN A 185 -12.78 11.84 -2.39
C GLN A 185 -12.69 12.01 -0.87
N PHE A 186 -11.79 12.87 -0.44
CA PHE A 186 -11.61 13.25 0.96
C PHE A 186 -12.31 14.56 1.26
N LEU A 187 -12.07 15.57 0.45
CA LEU A 187 -12.71 16.89 0.52
C LEU A 187 -12.98 17.44 -0.89
N PRO A 188 -14.05 18.22 -1.09
CA PRO A 188 -15.16 18.44 -0.15
C PRO A 188 -15.90 17.15 0.16
N LEU A 189 -16.57 17.09 1.30
CA LEU A 189 -17.47 15.98 1.60
C LEU A 189 -18.56 15.91 0.54
N ALA A 190 -18.76 14.72 -0.04
CA ALA A 190 -19.90 14.50 -0.93
C ALA A 190 -21.20 14.77 -0.14
N PRO A 191 -22.20 15.42 -0.76
CA PRO A 191 -23.52 15.56 -0.13
C PRO A 191 -23.98 14.16 0.31
N ILE A 192 -24.29 14.02 1.57
CA ILE A 192 -24.85 12.77 2.10
C ILE A 192 -26.28 12.72 1.58
N VAL A 193 -26.47 12.11 0.39
CA VAL A 193 -27.81 11.87 -0.17
C VAL A 193 -28.48 10.86 0.76
N GLY A 194 -29.62 11.28 1.36
CA GLY A 194 -30.30 10.58 2.42
C GLY A 194 -30.46 9.08 2.16
N GLY A 195 -29.89 8.29 3.07
CA GLY A 195 -30.44 6.97 3.33
C GLY A 195 -31.86 7.12 3.88
N GLU A 196 -32.64 6.05 3.88
CA GLU A 196 -33.93 6.02 4.56
C GLU A 196 -33.75 6.64 5.95
N VAL A 197 -34.46 7.73 6.22
CA VAL A 197 -34.50 8.37 7.55
C VAL A 197 -35.07 7.32 8.50
N VAL A 198 -34.17 6.55 9.12
CA VAL A 198 -34.58 5.76 10.27
C VAL A 198 -34.87 6.79 11.34
N ALA A 199 -36.18 7.02 11.59
CA ALA A 199 -36.62 7.87 12.67
C ALA A 199 -36.02 7.28 13.97
N SER A 200 -34.89 7.81 14.38
CA SER A 200 -34.27 7.41 15.63
C SER A 200 -34.63 8.46 16.68
N ASP A 201 -35.22 7.99 17.77
CA ASP A 201 -35.55 8.81 18.92
C ASP A 201 -34.30 9.28 19.73
N TYR A 202 -33.28 9.82 19.02
CA TYR A 202 -32.09 10.36 19.67
C TYR A 202 -32.41 11.75 20.27
N ILE A 203 -32.01 11.92 21.52
CA ILE A 203 -31.97 13.24 22.16
C ILE A 203 -30.57 13.84 21.85
N PHE A 204 -30.55 15.04 21.28
CA PHE A 204 -29.31 15.72 20.88
C PHE A 204 -28.96 16.80 21.90
N GLU A 205 -27.79 16.73 22.47
CA GLU A 205 -27.23 17.74 23.37
C GLU A 205 -25.79 18.08 22.94
N PRO A 206 -25.42 19.37 22.77
CA PRO A 206 -26.23 20.56 23.00
C PRO A 206 -27.18 20.89 21.83
N SER A 207 -26.74 20.70 20.56
CA SER A 207 -27.58 20.88 19.37
C SER A 207 -27.11 19.93 18.26
N LYS A 208 -27.96 19.66 17.27
CA LYS A 208 -27.61 18.82 16.10
C LYS A 208 -26.47 19.42 15.29
N GLU A 209 -26.48 20.74 15.10
CA GLU A 209 -25.49 21.49 14.35
C GLU A 209 -24.10 21.40 14.97
N GLU A 210 -23.99 21.60 16.29
CA GLU A 210 -22.71 21.51 17.00
C GLU A 210 -22.16 20.10 17.01
N ILE A 211 -23.03 19.10 17.13
CA ILE A 211 -22.64 17.68 17.06
C ILE A 211 -22.07 17.38 15.67
N VAL A 212 -22.73 17.81 14.59
CA VAL A 212 -22.25 17.59 13.23
C VAL A 212 -20.91 18.27 12.97
N LEU A 213 -20.75 19.52 13.40
CA LEU A 213 -19.49 20.27 13.28
C LEU A 213 -18.33 19.57 14.01
N THR A 214 -18.62 18.83 15.08
CA THR A 214 -17.60 18.07 15.83
C THR A 214 -17.35 16.69 15.19
N LEU A 215 -18.40 16.05 14.67
CA LEU A 215 -18.28 14.71 14.10
C LEU A 215 -17.64 14.70 12.73
N ILE A 216 -17.82 15.74 11.91
CA ILE A 216 -17.25 15.82 10.56
C ILE A 216 -15.71 15.73 10.58
N PRO A 217 -14.96 16.55 11.33
CA PRO A 217 -13.51 16.42 11.44
C PRO A 217 -13.09 15.04 11.95
N LYS A 218 -13.83 14.49 12.92
CA LYS A 218 -13.56 13.17 13.48
C LYS A 218 -13.77 12.05 12.45
N SER A 219 -14.79 12.18 11.61
CA SER A 219 -15.05 11.25 10.51
C SER A 219 -13.94 11.32 9.45
N LEU A 220 -13.52 12.50 9.04
CA LEU A 220 -12.41 12.69 8.10
C LEU A 220 -11.10 12.07 8.63
N LYS A 221 -10.76 12.33 9.90
CA LYS A 221 -9.61 11.71 10.56
C LYS A 221 -9.69 10.18 10.55
N THR A 222 -10.88 9.64 10.85
CA THR A 222 -11.14 8.20 10.82
C THR A 222 -11.04 7.63 9.41
N GLN A 223 -11.54 8.34 8.40
CA GLN A 223 -11.48 7.96 6.99
C GLN A 223 -10.04 7.85 6.50
N LEU A 224 -9.19 8.85 6.77
CA LEU A 224 -7.78 8.80 6.40
C LEU A 224 -7.05 7.67 7.13
N TYR A 225 -7.27 7.53 8.43
CA TYR A 225 -6.67 6.46 9.21
C TYR A 225 -7.05 5.08 8.69
N LYS A 226 -8.33 4.86 8.36
CA LYS A 226 -8.82 3.63 7.72
C LYS A 226 -8.11 3.36 6.40
N SER A 227 -8.01 4.36 5.52
CA SER A 227 -7.35 4.21 4.21
C SER A 227 -5.88 3.83 4.34
N ILE A 228 -5.16 4.43 5.30
CA ILE A 228 -3.75 4.09 5.58
C ILE A 228 -3.64 2.68 6.18
N ARG A 229 -4.55 2.28 7.09
CA ARG A 229 -4.59 0.93 7.69
C ARG A 229 -4.88 -0.15 6.65
N ASP A 230 -5.86 0.08 5.78
CA ASP A 230 -6.17 -0.83 4.67
C ASP A 230 -4.97 -0.98 3.74
N SER A 231 -4.33 0.14 3.39
CA SER A 231 -3.12 0.13 2.55
C SER A 231 -1.96 -0.62 3.22
N PHE A 232 -1.78 -0.46 4.53
CA PHE A 232 -0.75 -1.17 5.29
C PHE A 232 -0.99 -2.69 5.32
N ALA A 233 -2.23 -3.14 5.50
CA ALA A 233 -2.57 -4.57 5.42
C ALA A 233 -2.38 -5.10 3.99
N ALA A 234 -2.81 -4.34 2.98
CA ALA A 234 -2.63 -4.68 1.57
C ALA A 234 -1.14 -4.81 1.18
N GLU A 235 -0.27 -3.91 1.68
CA GLU A 235 1.17 -3.96 1.50
C GLU A 235 1.77 -5.28 2.03
N HIS A 236 1.41 -5.65 3.28
CA HIS A 236 1.95 -6.86 3.90
C HIS A 236 1.39 -8.13 3.28
N GLY A 237 0.13 -8.13 2.83
CA GLY A 237 -0.47 -9.21 2.04
C GLY A 237 0.25 -9.41 0.71
N ALA A 238 0.45 -8.34 -0.04
CA ALA A 238 1.16 -8.34 -1.31
C ALA A 238 2.62 -8.80 -1.15
N ARG A 239 3.31 -8.32 -0.10
CA ARG A 239 4.69 -8.73 0.19
C ARG A 239 4.77 -10.20 0.57
N MET A 240 3.86 -10.71 1.41
CA MET A 240 3.80 -12.11 1.78
C MET A 240 3.66 -13.01 0.54
N THR A 241 2.73 -12.66 -0.35
CA THR A 241 2.50 -13.41 -1.60
C THR A 241 3.69 -13.33 -2.56
N ALA A 242 4.31 -12.15 -2.70
CA ALA A 242 5.49 -11.96 -3.55
C ALA A 242 6.69 -12.75 -3.02
N MET A 243 6.90 -12.78 -1.69
CA MET A 243 8.00 -13.53 -1.08
C MET A 243 7.74 -15.05 -1.14
N HIS A 244 6.50 -15.50 -1.07
CA HIS A 244 6.15 -16.91 -1.28
C HIS A 244 6.56 -17.36 -2.69
N LYS A 245 6.12 -16.63 -3.72
CA LYS A 245 6.52 -16.94 -5.10
C LYS A 245 8.04 -16.89 -5.32
N ALA A 246 8.71 -15.89 -4.71
CA ALA A 246 10.16 -15.78 -4.79
C ALA A 246 10.88 -16.97 -4.13
N THR A 247 10.36 -17.48 -3.00
CA THR A 247 10.91 -18.67 -2.31
C THR A 247 10.72 -19.91 -3.17
N ASP A 248 9.54 -20.10 -3.78
CA ASP A 248 9.26 -21.25 -4.64
C ASP A 248 10.16 -21.26 -5.87
N ASN A 249 10.28 -20.11 -6.56
CA ASN A 249 11.18 -19.96 -7.71
C ASN A 249 12.65 -20.20 -7.35
N ALA A 250 13.09 -19.72 -6.17
CA ALA A 250 14.45 -19.96 -5.69
C ALA A 250 14.69 -21.45 -5.37
N THR A 251 13.69 -22.15 -4.85
CA THR A 251 13.76 -23.59 -4.58
C THR A 251 13.93 -24.36 -5.89
N GLU A 252 13.09 -24.09 -6.88
CA GLU A 252 13.17 -24.73 -8.19
C GLU A 252 14.51 -24.47 -8.88
N LEU A 253 14.97 -23.23 -8.89
CA LEU A 253 16.27 -22.85 -9.49
C LEU A 253 17.44 -23.55 -8.78
N ARG A 254 17.41 -23.65 -7.44
CA ARG A 254 18.43 -24.39 -6.67
C ARG A 254 18.48 -25.85 -7.08
N ASP A 255 17.35 -26.50 -7.25
CA ASP A 255 17.29 -27.92 -7.58
C ASP A 255 17.74 -28.18 -9.03
N GLN A 256 17.40 -27.30 -9.97
CA GLN A 256 17.94 -27.32 -11.33
C GLN A 256 19.47 -27.14 -11.36
N LEU A 257 20.00 -26.19 -10.57
CA LEU A 257 21.43 -25.98 -10.45
C LEU A 257 22.17 -27.17 -9.85
N LYS A 258 21.57 -27.87 -8.87
CA LYS A 258 22.12 -29.10 -8.31
C LYS A 258 22.21 -30.23 -9.36
N LEU A 259 21.20 -30.40 -10.21
CA LEU A 259 21.24 -31.36 -11.31
C LEU A 259 22.34 -31.00 -12.30
N THR A 260 22.43 -29.72 -12.68
CA THR A 260 23.49 -29.24 -13.59
C THR A 260 24.87 -29.45 -13.01
N TYR A 261 25.04 -29.16 -11.71
CA TYR A 261 26.30 -29.38 -10.99
C TYR A 261 26.72 -30.87 -11.02
N ASN A 262 25.78 -31.77 -10.72
CA ASN A 262 26.06 -33.23 -10.72
C ASN A 262 26.43 -33.74 -12.11
N LYS A 263 25.74 -33.30 -13.17
CA LYS A 263 26.08 -33.62 -14.56
C LYS A 263 27.48 -33.11 -14.93
N ALA A 264 27.78 -31.85 -14.62
CA ALA A 264 29.09 -31.25 -14.91
C ALA A 264 30.22 -31.95 -14.11
N ARG A 265 29.96 -32.34 -12.86
CA ARG A 265 30.89 -33.08 -12.04
C ARG A 265 31.17 -34.47 -12.62
N GLN A 266 30.13 -35.21 -13.02
CA GLN A 266 30.31 -36.52 -13.65
C GLN A 266 31.12 -36.43 -14.96
N ALA A 267 30.80 -35.42 -15.80
CA ALA A 267 31.55 -35.20 -17.03
C ALA A 267 33.03 -34.84 -16.77
N ALA A 268 33.32 -34.04 -15.75
CA ALA A 268 34.67 -33.70 -15.34
C ALA A 268 35.46 -34.94 -14.87
N ILE A 269 34.84 -35.75 -14.02
CA ILE A 269 35.47 -37.01 -13.54
C ILE A 269 35.71 -37.97 -14.71
N THR A 270 34.78 -38.11 -15.64
CA THR A 270 34.92 -38.97 -16.81
C THR A 270 36.06 -38.51 -17.70
N ASN A 271 36.17 -37.22 -17.95
CA ASN A 271 37.27 -36.62 -18.74
C ASN A 271 38.65 -36.85 -18.06
N GLU A 272 38.70 -36.66 -16.74
CA GLU A 272 39.94 -36.91 -15.98
C GLU A 272 40.37 -38.36 -16.05
N ILE A 273 39.43 -39.32 -15.95
CA ILE A 273 39.71 -40.73 -16.10
C ILE A 273 40.21 -41.06 -17.53
N LEU A 274 39.58 -40.46 -18.56
CA LEU A 274 39.96 -40.66 -19.96
C LEU A 274 41.38 -40.08 -20.23
N GLU A 275 41.71 -38.95 -19.64
CA GLU A 275 43.06 -38.34 -19.74
C GLU A 275 44.09 -39.23 -19.06
N ILE A 276 43.80 -39.81 -17.89
CA ILE A 276 44.71 -40.74 -17.18
C ILE A 276 44.90 -42.02 -17.98
N VAL A 277 43.83 -42.63 -18.49
CA VAL A 277 43.93 -43.87 -19.29
C VAL A 277 44.67 -43.62 -20.59
N GLY A 278 44.35 -42.54 -21.32
CA GLY A 278 45.06 -42.18 -22.56
C GLY A 278 46.53 -41.86 -22.34
N GLY A 279 46.86 -41.22 -21.22
CA GLY A 279 48.25 -40.99 -20.81
C GLY A 279 49.03 -42.27 -20.48
N ALA A 280 48.38 -43.24 -19.80
CA ALA A 280 48.97 -44.53 -19.49
C ALA A 280 49.17 -45.40 -20.73
N GLU A 281 48.26 -45.35 -21.69
CA GLU A 281 48.38 -46.08 -22.98
C GLU A 281 49.51 -45.49 -23.84
N ALA A 282 49.70 -44.17 -23.85
CA ALA A 282 50.78 -43.50 -24.55
C ALA A 282 52.18 -43.80 -23.98
N LEU A 283 52.26 -44.21 -22.70
CA LEU A 283 53.55 -44.59 -22.05
C LEU A 283 53.89 -46.07 -22.28
N ASN A 284 52.93 -46.90 -22.66
CA ASN A 284 53.11 -48.32 -22.91
C ASN A 284 53.37 -48.69 -24.39
N ASN A 285 53.31 -47.69 -25.28
CA ASN A 285 53.72 -47.75 -26.68
C ASN A 285 55.09 -47.03 -26.88
#